data_4290882412bbee7fdcbb59d8d01cd90e
#
_entry.id   4290882412bbee7fdcbb59d8d01cd90e
#
_cell.length_a   1.000
_cell.length_b   1.000
_cell.length_c   1.000
_cell.angle_alpha   90.00
_cell.angle_beta   90.00
_cell.angle_gamma   90.00
#
_symmetry.space_group_name_H-M   'P 1'
#
loop_
_entity.id
_entity.type
_entity.pdbx_description
1 polymer ?
#
loop_
_entity_poly.entity_id
_entity_poly.type
_entity_poly.pdbx_seq_one_letter_code
_entity_poly.pdbx_strand_id
1 'polypeptide(L)'
;IYLGVVGAVRTGKSTFIKKVIENLVVPNIEDEYERKRALDEIPQSAQGKTIMTTEPKFVPSNAAKIQIDDFSANVRLVDCVGYVIPNAKGYEDENGPRMVKTPWYDEEIPFIEAAEVGTEKVIKDHSTIGIVVTTDGSIGELNRVDYVEAENRVVTELKEIGKPFIVLLNSTHPMLPETERLAEKMQEEYD
;
A
#
# COMPACT_ATOMS: atom_id res chain seq x y z
N ILE A 1 -11.45 -5.56 11.25
CA ILE A 1 -10.78 -4.30 10.85
C ILE A 1 -10.15 -4.52 9.48
N TYR A 2 -10.37 -3.57 8.58
CA TYR A 2 -9.74 -3.55 7.25
C TYR A 2 -8.69 -2.45 7.23
N LEU A 3 -7.42 -2.84 7.07
CA LEU A 3 -6.29 -1.94 7.00
C LEU A 3 -5.96 -1.66 5.53
N GLY A 4 -6.37 -0.51 5.01
CA GLY A 4 -6.07 -0.10 3.64
C GLY A 4 -4.63 0.40 3.52
N VAL A 5 -3.77 -0.35 2.85
CA VAL A 5 -2.38 0.03 2.65
C VAL A 5 -2.27 0.81 1.34
N VAL A 6 -2.19 2.12 1.47
CA VAL A 6 -2.31 3.09 0.38
C VAL A 6 -1.04 3.95 0.24
N GLY A 7 -0.95 4.73 -0.80
CA GLY A 7 0.21 5.58 -1.08
C GLY A 7 0.62 5.53 -2.55
N ALA A 8 1.72 6.15 -2.90
CA ALA A 8 2.28 6.10 -4.25
C ALA A 8 2.77 4.69 -4.62
N VAL A 9 2.93 4.43 -5.91
CA VAL A 9 3.63 3.23 -6.38
C VAL A 9 5.07 3.19 -5.83
N ARG A 10 5.63 1.99 -5.68
CA ARG A 10 7.04 1.76 -5.27
C ARG A 10 7.43 2.30 -3.88
N THR A 11 6.49 2.57 -2.99
CA THR A 11 6.76 2.98 -1.59
C THR A 11 7.02 1.82 -0.64
N GLY A 12 6.85 0.58 -1.10
CA GLY A 12 7.05 -0.62 -0.28
C GLY A 12 5.77 -1.18 0.35
N LYS A 13 4.57 -0.79 -0.11
CA LYS A 13 3.27 -1.28 0.39
C LYS A 13 3.20 -2.81 0.49
N SER A 14 3.45 -3.50 -0.61
CA SER A 14 3.39 -4.98 -0.65
C SER A 14 4.46 -5.62 0.25
N THR A 15 5.63 -4.99 0.41
CA THR A 15 6.67 -5.43 1.35
C THR A 15 6.20 -5.27 2.80
N PHE A 16 5.56 -4.14 3.13
CA PHE A 16 4.95 -3.92 4.44
C PHE A 16 3.88 -4.97 4.74
N ILE A 17 2.94 -5.20 3.81
CA ILE A 17 1.90 -6.23 3.95
C ILE A 17 2.53 -7.61 4.21
N LYS A 18 3.54 -7.98 3.41
CA LYS A 18 4.28 -9.22 3.58
C LYS A 18 4.82 -9.35 5.01
N LYS A 19 5.49 -8.31 5.52
CA LYS A 19 6.07 -8.33 6.87
C LYS A 19 5.03 -8.40 7.98
N VAL A 20 3.90 -7.73 7.84
CA VAL A 20 2.77 -7.84 8.78
C VAL A 20 2.22 -9.27 8.78
N ILE A 21 1.98 -9.86 7.62
CA ILE A 21 1.47 -11.24 7.52
C ILE A 21 2.47 -12.22 8.14
N GLU A 22 3.75 -12.16 7.77
CA GLU A 22 4.78 -13.07 8.27
C GLU A 22 4.98 -12.97 9.79
N ASN A 23 4.95 -11.77 10.36
CA ASN A 23 5.36 -11.54 11.74
C ASN A 23 4.20 -11.42 12.75
N LEU A 24 3.01 -10.99 12.29
CA LEU A 24 1.87 -10.74 13.17
C LEU A 24 0.67 -11.65 12.89
N VAL A 25 0.49 -12.13 11.66
CA VAL A 25 -0.67 -12.95 11.29
C VAL A 25 -0.32 -14.43 11.38
N VAL A 26 0.70 -14.87 10.65
CA VAL A 26 1.10 -16.28 10.57
C VAL A 26 1.38 -16.91 11.93
N PRO A 27 2.07 -16.26 12.88
CA PRO A 27 2.30 -16.83 14.21
C PRO A 27 1.03 -17.10 15.04
N ASN A 28 -0.07 -16.41 14.71
CA ASN A 28 -1.35 -16.53 15.40
C ASN A 28 -2.34 -17.51 14.73
N ILE A 29 -1.95 -18.13 13.62
CA ILE A 29 -2.76 -19.14 12.93
C ILE A 29 -2.38 -20.52 13.49
N GLU A 30 -3.32 -21.17 14.17
CA GLU A 30 -3.11 -22.51 14.77
C GLU A 30 -3.16 -23.62 13.70
N ASP A 31 -4.08 -23.52 12.74
CA ASP A 31 -4.23 -24.50 11.67
C ASP A 31 -3.10 -24.42 10.65
N GLU A 32 -2.45 -25.56 10.38
CA GLU A 32 -1.29 -25.64 9.48
C GLU A 32 -1.66 -25.33 8.02
N TYR A 33 -2.86 -25.75 7.56
CA TYR A 33 -3.31 -25.50 6.19
C TYR A 33 -3.68 -24.03 5.99
N GLU A 34 -4.34 -23.42 6.96
CA GLU A 34 -4.64 -21.99 6.93
C GLU A 34 -3.35 -21.16 6.96
N ARG A 35 -2.37 -21.57 7.74
CA ARG A 35 -1.05 -20.92 7.80
C ARG A 35 -0.33 -20.96 6.45
N LYS A 36 -0.29 -22.14 5.80
CA LYS A 36 0.31 -22.29 4.46
C LYS A 36 -0.42 -21.42 3.44
N ARG A 37 -1.76 -21.44 3.46
CA ARG A 37 -2.56 -20.59 2.56
C ARG A 37 -2.29 -19.11 2.77
N ALA A 38 -2.23 -18.63 4.01
CA ALA A 38 -1.91 -17.24 4.32
C ALA A 38 -0.54 -16.82 3.77
N LEU A 39 0.45 -17.71 3.81
CA LEU A 39 1.77 -17.46 3.22
C LEU A 39 1.73 -17.41 1.68
N ASP A 40 0.93 -18.26 1.05
CA ASP A 40 0.77 -18.30 -0.42
C ASP A 40 0.02 -17.07 -0.95
N GLU A 41 -0.84 -16.46 -0.13
CA GLU A 41 -1.59 -15.26 -0.45
C GLU A 41 -0.76 -13.95 -0.35
N ILE A 42 0.44 -14.02 0.21
CA ILE A 42 1.32 -12.84 0.39
C ILE A 42 1.64 -12.20 -0.96
N PRO A 43 1.46 -10.87 -1.10
CA PRO A 43 1.84 -10.17 -2.30
C PRO A 43 3.33 -10.33 -2.60
N GLN A 44 3.65 -10.71 -3.83
CA GLN A 44 5.06 -10.71 -4.25
C GLN A 44 5.50 -9.27 -4.53
N SER A 45 6.55 -8.82 -3.85
CA SER A 45 7.14 -7.53 -4.15
C SER A 45 7.70 -7.54 -5.57
N ALA A 46 7.21 -6.61 -6.40
CA ALA A 46 7.64 -6.47 -7.78
C ALA A 46 9.01 -5.77 -7.87
N GLN A 47 10.08 -6.43 -7.46
CA GLN A 47 11.45 -5.91 -7.58
C GLN A 47 11.76 -5.57 -9.05
N GLY A 48 11.49 -4.32 -9.45
CA GLY A 48 11.76 -3.83 -10.81
C GLY A 48 10.91 -4.42 -11.93
N LYS A 49 9.96 -5.32 -11.64
CA LYS A 49 9.06 -5.94 -12.62
C LYS A 49 7.82 -5.09 -12.87
N THR A 50 7.21 -5.27 -14.04
CA THR A 50 5.95 -4.65 -14.42
C THR A 50 4.85 -5.01 -13.40
N ILE A 51 4.10 -4.01 -12.93
CA ILE A 51 2.95 -4.21 -12.05
C ILE A 51 1.87 -4.96 -12.85
N MET A 52 1.37 -6.08 -12.31
CA MET A 52 0.53 -7.01 -13.06
C MET A 52 -0.97 -6.83 -12.82
N THR A 53 -1.38 -6.30 -11.66
CA THR A 53 -2.80 -6.17 -11.28
C THR A 53 -3.13 -4.74 -10.87
N THR A 54 -4.35 -4.31 -11.18
CA THR A 54 -4.90 -2.99 -10.79
C THR A 54 -5.95 -3.11 -9.69
N GLU A 55 -6.47 -4.31 -9.45
CA GLU A 55 -7.52 -4.56 -8.47
C GLU A 55 -6.97 -4.59 -7.04
N PRO A 56 -7.74 -4.03 -6.06
CA PRO A 56 -7.44 -4.19 -4.65
C PRO A 56 -7.40 -5.66 -4.25
N LYS A 57 -6.41 -6.04 -3.45
CA LYS A 57 -6.22 -7.41 -2.99
C LYS A 57 -6.38 -7.48 -1.47
N PHE A 58 -7.31 -8.31 -1.01
CA PHE A 58 -7.52 -8.57 0.41
C PHE A 58 -6.60 -9.68 0.90
N VAL A 59 -5.78 -9.40 1.90
CA VAL A 59 -4.74 -10.32 2.41
C VAL A 59 -4.80 -10.40 3.94
N PRO A 60 -4.95 -11.58 4.52
CA PRO A 60 -5.35 -12.82 3.89
C PRO A 60 -6.82 -12.77 3.41
N SER A 61 -7.23 -13.72 2.56
CA SER A 61 -8.60 -13.82 2.02
C SER A 61 -9.66 -13.89 3.12
N ASN A 62 -9.37 -14.61 4.22
CA ASN A 62 -10.16 -14.60 5.44
C ASN A 62 -9.51 -13.71 6.48
N ALA A 63 -10.31 -12.99 7.27
CA ALA A 63 -9.80 -12.19 8.37
C ALA A 63 -9.02 -13.07 9.36
N ALA A 64 -7.80 -12.63 9.69
CA ALA A 64 -6.93 -13.35 10.60
C ALA A 64 -6.80 -12.60 11.93
N LYS A 65 -6.74 -13.37 13.02
CA LYS A 65 -6.53 -12.83 14.35
C LYS A 65 -5.08 -12.37 14.49
N ILE A 66 -4.88 -11.13 14.96
CA ILE A 66 -3.60 -10.66 15.46
C ILE A 66 -3.71 -10.46 16.98
N GLN A 67 -2.60 -10.70 17.66
CA GLN A 67 -2.46 -10.49 19.09
C GLN A 67 -1.21 -9.65 19.34
N ILE A 68 -1.36 -8.51 19.97
CA ILE A 68 -0.26 -7.64 20.38
C ILE A 68 -0.53 -7.26 21.83
N ASP A 69 0.29 -7.77 22.75
CA ASP A 69 0.09 -7.67 24.17
C ASP A 69 -1.35 -8.05 24.58
N ASP A 70 -2.10 -7.17 25.19
CA ASP A 70 -3.50 -7.36 25.61
C ASP A 70 -4.51 -7.06 24.49
N PHE A 71 -4.06 -6.52 23.34
CA PHE A 71 -4.92 -6.21 22.21
C PHE A 71 -5.07 -7.40 21.27
N SER A 72 -6.31 -7.71 20.91
CA SER A 72 -6.63 -8.76 19.94
C SER A 72 -7.68 -8.27 18.94
N ALA A 73 -7.43 -8.45 17.65
CA ALA A 73 -8.38 -8.10 16.61
C ALA A 73 -8.29 -9.04 15.41
N ASN A 74 -9.43 -9.21 14.73
CA ASN A 74 -9.45 -9.82 13.40
C ASN A 74 -9.17 -8.76 12.36
N VAL A 75 -8.12 -8.94 11.57
CA VAL A 75 -7.66 -7.98 10.56
C VAL A 75 -7.61 -8.57 9.17
N ARG A 76 -7.79 -7.72 8.19
CA ARG A 76 -7.42 -7.94 6.78
C ARG A 76 -6.67 -6.71 6.30
N LEU A 77 -5.59 -6.92 5.59
CA LEU A 77 -4.93 -5.85 4.86
C LEU A 77 -5.52 -5.79 3.46
N VAL A 78 -5.61 -4.58 2.92
CA VAL A 78 -6.06 -4.36 1.55
C VAL A 78 -4.93 -3.70 0.80
N ASP A 79 -4.32 -4.45 -0.13
CA ASP A 79 -3.27 -3.96 -1.02
C ASP A 79 -3.88 -3.28 -2.25
N CYS A 80 -3.24 -2.24 -2.73
CA CYS A 80 -3.56 -1.58 -4.00
C CYS A 80 -2.28 -1.23 -4.75
N VAL A 81 -2.41 -0.89 -6.02
CA VAL A 81 -1.29 -0.42 -6.84
C VAL A 81 -0.69 0.86 -6.24
N GLY A 82 -1.53 1.80 -5.87
CA GLY A 82 -1.15 3.14 -5.46
C GLY A 82 -1.17 4.14 -6.62
N TYR A 83 -1.10 5.42 -6.29
CA TYR A 83 -1.04 6.47 -7.28
C TYR A 83 0.28 6.44 -8.04
N VAL A 84 0.20 6.56 -9.36
CA VAL A 84 1.37 6.63 -10.23
C VAL A 84 2.03 8.00 -10.03
N ILE A 85 3.35 8.00 -10.01
CA ILE A 85 4.16 9.20 -9.76
C ILE A 85 5.10 9.46 -10.94
N PRO A 86 5.59 10.70 -11.12
CA PRO A 86 6.58 11.03 -12.14
C PRO A 86 7.78 10.07 -12.09
N ASN A 87 8.34 9.78 -13.24
CA ASN A 87 9.50 8.91 -13.43
C ASN A 87 9.34 7.43 -13.01
N ALA A 88 8.17 7.01 -12.52
CA ALA A 88 7.88 5.59 -12.32
C ALA A 88 7.76 4.89 -13.67
N LYS A 89 8.27 3.65 -13.77
CA LYS A 89 8.23 2.83 -14.98
C LYS A 89 7.15 1.75 -14.89
N GLY A 90 6.64 1.31 -16.04
CA GLY A 90 5.76 0.12 -16.14
C GLY A 90 4.28 0.41 -16.37
N TYR A 91 3.93 1.66 -16.65
CA TYR A 91 2.58 2.09 -17.01
C TYR A 91 2.43 2.48 -18.50
N GLU A 92 3.54 2.48 -19.24
CA GLU A 92 3.59 2.64 -20.69
C GLU A 92 4.28 1.43 -21.32
N ASP A 93 3.92 1.11 -22.53
CA ASP A 93 4.58 0.13 -23.40
C ASP A 93 5.05 0.78 -24.71
N GLU A 94 5.61 -0.01 -25.62
CA GLU A 94 6.15 0.49 -26.89
C GLU A 94 5.08 1.17 -27.80
N ASN A 95 3.79 0.93 -27.53
CA ASN A 95 2.67 1.45 -28.32
C ASN A 95 1.94 2.61 -27.62
N GLY A 96 2.37 3.05 -26.45
CA GLY A 96 1.77 4.13 -25.66
C GLY A 96 1.27 3.69 -24.28
N PRO A 97 0.20 4.31 -23.73
CA PRO A 97 -0.34 3.94 -22.45
C PRO A 97 -0.76 2.48 -22.40
N ARG A 98 -0.26 1.75 -21.40
CA ARG A 98 -0.65 0.36 -21.16
C ARG A 98 -2.13 0.28 -20.82
N MET A 99 -2.90 -0.44 -21.66
CA MET A 99 -4.33 -0.68 -21.44
C MET A 99 -4.55 -1.92 -20.59
N VAL A 100 -5.55 -1.87 -19.71
CA VAL A 100 -5.88 -2.97 -18.79
C VAL A 100 -7.39 -3.14 -18.65
N LYS A 101 -7.81 -4.38 -18.46
CA LYS A 101 -9.18 -4.72 -18.12
C LYS A 101 -9.38 -4.65 -16.60
N THR A 102 -10.50 -4.08 -16.18
CA THR A 102 -10.86 -3.99 -14.75
C THR A 102 -12.31 -4.45 -14.56
N PRO A 103 -12.70 -4.85 -13.35
CA PRO A 103 -14.09 -5.23 -13.08
C PRO A 103 -15.07 -4.04 -13.03
N TRP A 104 -14.57 -2.82 -13.12
CA TRP A 104 -15.39 -1.60 -12.97
C TRP A 104 -15.81 -0.97 -14.29
N TYR A 105 -15.18 -1.38 -15.41
CA TYR A 105 -15.45 -0.86 -16.75
C TYR A 105 -15.57 -2.00 -17.74
N ASP A 106 -16.50 -1.87 -18.68
CA ASP A 106 -16.71 -2.87 -19.75
C ASP A 106 -15.58 -2.86 -20.79
N GLU A 107 -14.95 -1.70 -20.99
CA GLU A 107 -13.84 -1.51 -21.91
C GLU A 107 -12.49 -1.47 -21.17
N GLU A 108 -11.41 -1.69 -21.92
CA GLU A 108 -10.07 -1.49 -21.41
C GLU A 108 -9.79 0.00 -21.19
N ILE A 109 -9.15 0.33 -20.06
CA ILE A 109 -8.77 1.69 -19.69
C ILE A 109 -7.26 1.79 -19.47
N PRO A 110 -6.67 3.00 -19.52
CA PRO A 110 -5.26 3.18 -19.21
C PRO A 110 -4.93 2.67 -17.81
N PHE A 111 -3.78 2.02 -17.68
CA PHE A 111 -3.29 1.49 -16.39
C PHE A 111 -3.27 2.54 -15.28
N ILE A 112 -2.88 3.78 -15.61
CA ILE A 112 -2.86 4.89 -14.64
C ILE A 112 -4.25 5.12 -14.06
N GLU A 113 -5.27 5.20 -14.91
CA GLU A 113 -6.66 5.40 -14.50
C GLU A 113 -7.17 4.21 -13.66
N ALA A 114 -6.86 2.99 -14.07
CA ALA A 114 -7.21 1.79 -13.29
C ALA A 114 -6.55 1.77 -11.91
N ALA A 115 -5.29 2.19 -11.82
CA ALA A 115 -4.55 2.30 -10.57
C ALA A 115 -5.16 3.38 -9.64
N GLU A 116 -5.58 4.49 -10.19
CA GLU A 116 -6.29 5.56 -9.46
C GLU A 116 -7.61 5.08 -8.89
N VAL A 117 -8.47 4.50 -9.74
CA VAL A 117 -9.77 3.97 -9.30
C VAL A 117 -9.61 2.88 -8.24
N GLY A 118 -8.67 1.95 -8.43
CA GLY A 118 -8.38 0.91 -7.45
C GLY A 118 -7.90 1.47 -6.11
N THR A 119 -7.05 2.47 -6.13
CA THR A 119 -6.54 3.13 -4.91
C THR A 119 -7.64 3.91 -4.19
N GLU A 120 -8.45 4.70 -4.93
CA GLU A 120 -9.61 5.39 -4.38
C GLU A 120 -10.60 4.44 -3.71
N LYS A 121 -10.88 3.28 -4.32
CA LYS A 121 -11.77 2.27 -3.72
C LYS A 121 -11.23 1.75 -2.39
N VAL A 122 -9.92 1.54 -2.27
CA VAL A 122 -9.32 1.15 -0.98
C VAL A 122 -9.48 2.27 0.03
N ILE A 123 -9.23 3.51 -0.35
CA ILE A 123 -9.38 4.67 0.54
C ILE A 123 -10.84 4.83 0.98
N LYS A 124 -11.79 4.83 0.05
CA LYS A 124 -13.20 5.15 0.33
C LYS A 124 -13.99 3.97 0.85
N ASP A 125 -13.93 2.82 0.16
CA ASP A 125 -14.90 1.74 0.30
C ASP A 125 -14.36 0.52 1.06
N HIS A 126 -13.06 0.20 0.94
CA HIS A 126 -12.53 -1.10 1.35
C HIS A 126 -11.68 -1.07 2.62
N SER A 127 -11.51 0.07 3.27
CA SER A 127 -10.72 0.16 4.48
C SER A 127 -11.46 0.83 5.63
N THR A 128 -11.17 0.40 6.85
CA THR A 128 -11.63 1.02 8.10
C THR A 128 -10.60 2.05 8.58
N ILE A 129 -9.31 1.75 8.38
CA ILE A 129 -8.17 2.57 8.77
C ILE A 129 -7.22 2.63 7.58
N GLY A 130 -6.70 3.81 7.27
CA GLY A 130 -5.67 4.01 6.26
C GLY A 130 -4.27 3.80 6.83
N ILE A 131 -3.42 3.06 6.11
CA ILE A 131 -1.98 3.00 6.34
C ILE A 131 -1.31 3.60 5.12
N VAL A 132 -0.91 4.85 5.22
CA VAL A 132 -0.24 5.59 4.15
C VAL A 132 1.24 5.23 4.16
N VAL A 133 1.70 4.49 3.16
CA VAL A 133 3.11 4.14 3.03
C VAL A 133 3.79 5.10 2.06
N THR A 134 4.80 5.80 2.56
CA THR A 134 5.65 6.70 1.78
C THR A 134 7.12 6.40 2.04
N THR A 135 8.04 7.18 1.47
CA THR A 135 9.49 6.94 1.60
C THR A 135 10.27 8.25 1.58
N ASP A 136 11.44 8.22 2.20
CA ASP A 136 12.47 9.26 2.09
C ASP A 136 13.24 9.23 0.74
N GLY A 137 12.92 8.27 -0.14
CA GLY A 137 13.59 8.05 -1.43
C GLY A 137 14.77 7.10 -1.37
N SER A 138 15.18 6.63 -0.20
CA SER A 138 16.36 5.76 -0.04
C SER A 138 16.14 4.32 -0.48
N ILE A 139 14.90 3.87 -0.64
CA ILE A 139 14.54 2.46 -0.91
C ILE A 139 14.59 2.07 -2.38
N GLY A 140 14.80 3.01 -3.29
CA GLY A 140 14.73 2.75 -4.73
C GLY A 140 15.48 3.80 -5.56
N GLU A 141 15.11 3.89 -6.83
CA GLU A 141 15.76 4.80 -7.80
C GLU A 141 15.11 6.21 -7.85
N LEU A 142 13.92 6.37 -7.26
CA LEU A 142 13.17 7.63 -7.30
C LEU A 142 13.46 8.48 -6.08
N ASN A 143 13.52 9.80 -6.28
CA ASN A 143 13.82 10.74 -5.21
C ASN A 143 12.60 11.04 -4.34
N ARG A 144 12.80 11.51 -3.12
CA ARG A 144 11.72 11.92 -2.19
C ARG A 144 10.70 12.85 -2.86
N VAL A 145 11.16 13.81 -3.65
CA VAL A 145 10.30 14.82 -4.30
C VAL A 145 9.26 14.19 -5.24
N ASP A 146 9.57 13.05 -5.87
CA ASP A 146 8.66 12.37 -6.79
C ASP A 146 7.42 11.79 -6.07
N TYR A 147 7.51 11.55 -4.76
CA TYR A 147 6.45 10.95 -3.95
C TYR A 147 5.51 11.95 -3.28
N VAL A 148 5.95 13.21 -3.09
CA VAL A 148 5.26 14.21 -2.24
C VAL A 148 3.84 14.49 -2.72
N GLU A 149 3.62 14.67 -4.02
CA GLU A 149 2.31 14.99 -4.57
C GLU A 149 1.29 13.86 -4.33
N ALA A 150 1.69 12.62 -4.62
CA ALA A 150 0.82 11.45 -4.40
C ALA A 150 0.57 11.19 -2.90
N GLU A 151 1.55 11.43 -2.05
CA GLU A 151 1.43 11.35 -0.60
C GLU A 151 0.39 12.36 -0.08
N ASN A 152 0.53 13.62 -0.46
CA ASN A 152 -0.41 14.69 -0.10
C ASN A 152 -1.83 14.37 -0.59
N ARG A 153 -1.98 13.85 -1.80
CA ARG A 153 -3.27 13.43 -2.36
C ARG A 153 -3.94 12.38 -1.47
N VAL A 154 -3.23 11.30 -1.11
CA VAL A 154 -3.76 10.23 -0.25
C VAL A 154 -4.17 10.76 1.12
N VAL A 155 -3.33 11.58 1.76
CA VAL A 155 -3.63 12.15 3.08
C VAL A 155 -4.84 13.06 3.00
N THR A 156 -4.93 13.91 1.98
CA THR A 156 -6.08 14.80 1.76
C THR A 156 -7.37 14.00 1.59
N GLU A 157 -7.38 12.98 0.73
CA GLU A 157 -8.55 12.13 0.51
C GLU A 157 -9.02 11.42 1.79
N LEU A 158 -8.10 10.93 2.63
CA LEU A 158 -8.43 10.31 3.92
C LEU A 158 -8.99 11.32 4.91
N LYS A 159 -8.44 12.53 4.98
CA LYS A 159 -8.93 13.63 5.83
C LYS A 159 -10.33 14.09 5.40
N GLU A 160 -10.58 14.27 4.11
CA GLU A 160 -11.88 14.70 3.57
C GLU A 160 -13.03 13.76 3.94
N ILE A 161 -12.77 12.46 3.98
CA ILE A 161 -13.78 11.46 4.39
C ILE A 161 -13.77 11.17 5.90
N GLY A 162 -12.92 11.84 6.67
CA GLY A 162 -12.79 11.64 8.12
C GLY A 162 -12.32 10.25 8.52
N LYS A 163 -11.56 9.56 7.67
CA LYS A 163 -11.05 8.21 7.93
C LYS A 163 -9.78 8.29 8.78
N PRO A 164 -9.68 7.54 9.90
CA PRO A 164 -8.45 7.48 10.68
C PRO A 164 -7.34 6.84 9.85
N PHE A 165 -6.14 7.38 9.96
CA PHE A 165 -4.97 6.87 9.27
C PHE A 165 -3.68 7.08 10.07
N ILE A 166 -2.64 6.34 9.68
CA ILE A 166 -1.26 6.56 10.09
C ILE A 166 -0.38 6.68 8.86
N VAL A 167 0.73 7.38 8.97
CA VAL A 167 1.74 7.49 7.91
C VAL A 167 2.97 6.71 8.30
N LEU A 168 3.41 5.81 7.41
CA LEU A 168 4.63 5.03 7.55
C LEU A 168 5.70 5.55 6.59
N LEU A 169 6.75 6.13 7.14
CA LEU A 169 7.92 6.57 6.38
C LEU A 169 8.90 5.40 6.21
N ASN A 170 8.95 4.83 5.01
CA ASN A 170 9.85 3.73 4.68
C ASN A 170 11.23 4.27 4.29
N SER A 171 12.27 3.79 4.96
CA SER A 171 13.67 4.21 4.79
C SER A 171 14.62 3.03 4.94
N THR A 172 15.72 3.04 4.20
CA THR A 172 16.84 2.12 4.44
C THR A 172 17.66 2.50 5.68
N HIS A 173 17.49 3.73 6.16
CA HIS A 173 18.23 4.27 7.30
C HIS A 173 17.28 5.01 8.29
N PRO A 174 16.33 4.30 8.92
CA PRO A 174 15.26 4.94 9.71
C PRO A 174 15.76 5.70 10.94
N MET A 175 16.96 5.38 11.43
CA MET A 175 17.55 6.00 12.63
C MET A 175 18.51 7.17 12.31
N LEU A 176 18.61 7.59 11.05
CA LEU A 176 19.42 8.76 10.72
C LEU A 176 18.68 10.05 11.12
N PRO A 177 19.39 11.07 11.61
CA PRO A 177 18.80 12.36 12.01
C PRO A 177 18.00 13.04 10.89
N GLU A 178 18.37 12.84 9.62
CA GLU A 178 17.63 13.34 8.46
C GLU A 178 16.26 12.68 8.33
N THR A 179 16.19 11.37 8.54
CA THR A 179 14.94 10.60 8.47
C THR A 179 14.02 10.93 9.62
N GLU A 180 14.57 11.10 10.82
CA GLU A 180 13.81 11.52 12.01
C GLU A 180 13.21 12.93 11.82
N ARG A 181 14.02 13.89 11.36
CA ARG A 181 13.54 15.25 11.06
C ARG A 181 12.46 15.28 9.96
N LEU A 182 12.58 14.40 8.96
CA LEU A 182 11.55 14.28 7.93
C LEU A 182 10.24 13.75 8.54
N ALA A 183 10.31 12.73 9.39
CA ALA A 183 9.15 12.18 10.07
C ALA A 183 8.47 13.21 10.98
N GLU A 184 9.23 13.97 11.77
CA GLU A 184 8.72 15.06 12.61
C GLU A 184 8.01 16.14 11.76
N LYS A 185 8.64 16.58 10.66
CA LYS A 185 8.03 17.55 9.74
C LYS A 185 6.72 17.02 9.15
N MET A 186 6.69 15.76 8.74
CA MET A 186 5.47 15.14 8.20
C MET A 186 4.37 15.04 9.25
N GLN A 187 4.71 14.74 10.50
CA GLN A 187 3.77 14.73 11.60
C GLN A 187 3.13 16.12 11.80
N GLU A 188 3.91 17.18 11.79
CA GLU A 188 3.39 18.55 11.89
C GLU A 188 2.51 18.95 10.70
N GLU A 189 2.80 18.44 9.50
CA GLU A 189 2.07 18.75 8.27
C GLU A 189 0.74 17.98 8.15
N TYR A 190 0.71 16.74 8.67
CA TYR A 190 -0.42 15.82 8.50
C TYR A 190 -1.33 15.67 9.72
N ASP A 191 -1.06 16.33 10.81
CA ASP A 191 -1.93 16.38 12.01
C ASP A 191 -3.31 17.05 11.78
#